data_27883806120b0178ec34beb3a0d73ace
#
_entry.id   27883806120b0178ec34beb3a0d73ace
#
_cell.length_a   1.000
_cell.length_b   1.000
_cell.length_c   1.000
_cell.angle_alpha   90.00
_cell.angle_beta   90.00
_cell.angle_gamma   90.00
#
_symmetry.space_group_name_H-M   'P 1'
#
loop_
_entity.id
_entity.type
_entity.pdbx_description
1 polymer ?
#
loop_
_entity_poly.entity_id
_entity_poly.type
_entity_poly.pdbx_seq_one_letter_code
_entity_poly.pdbx_strand_id
1 'polypeptide(L)'
;MAKNIRIIKEAIFTKLNDDSALRQLLGGGGRILHKQPPEDANYPCIIYEVISDADNVFNEDISTGEVTQSFFRVTIFSNSEKTEESDAIEARIKELLHGDRTLDNDDVICYYCYRDNLLEPFRDPETLTWVTSIRYKVTWGVK
;
A
#
# COMPACT_ATOMS: atom_id res chain seq x y z
N MET A 1 -18.59 10.78 9.63
CA MET A 1 -18.45 9.41 9.15
C MET A 1 -17.80 8.55 10.21
N ALA A 2 -18.34 7.37 10.40
CA ALA A 2 -17.74 6.45 11.38
C ALA A 2 -16.41 5.91 10.87
N LYS A 3 -15.43 5.84 11.75
CA LYS A 3 -14.14 5.32 11.39
C LYS A 3 -14.19 3.80 11.30
N ASN A 4 -13.71 3.25 10.22
CA ASN A 4 -13.46 1.83 10.13
C ASN A 4 -12.33 1.56 9.14
N ILE A 5 -11.78 0.38 9.22
CA ILE A 5 -10.58 0.04 8.44
C ILE A 5 -10.82 0.06 6.95
N ARG A 6 -12.05 -0.09 6.51
CA ARG A 6 -12.38 -0.05 5.10
C ARG A 6 -12.03 1.29 4.47
N ILE A 7 -12.16 2.37 5.24
CA ILE A 7 -11.89 3.72 4.74
C ILE A 7 -10.44 3.85 4.32
N ILE A 8 -9.52 3.38 5.15
CA ILE A 8 -8.10 3.49 4.82
C ILE A 8 -7.71 2.49 3.72
N LYS A 9 -8.33 1.31 3.69
CA LYS A 9 -8.07 0.36 2.62
C LYS A 9 -8.47 0.94 1.27
N GLU A 10 -9.62 1.61 1.21
CA GLU A 10 -10.06 2.25 -0.03
C GLU A 10 -9.13 3.39 -0.44
N ALA A 11 -8.62 4.16 0.51
CA ALA A 11 -7.68 5.23 0.22
C ALA A 11 -6.39 4.68 -0.38
N ILE A 12 -5.88 3.58 0.17
CA ILE A 12 -4.67 2.94 -0.35
C ILE A 12 -4.92 2.44 -1.78
N PHE A 13 -6.01 1.72 -1.96
CA PHE A 13 -6.33 1.16 -3.28
C PHE A 13 -6.48 2.26 -4.32
N THR A 14 -7.25 3.30 -4.01
CA THR A 14 -7.49 4.37 -4.96
C THR A 14 -6.20 5.10 -5.31
N LYS A 15 -5.36 5.37 -4.32
CA LYS A 15 -4.09 6.04 -4.56
C LYS A 15 -3.21 5.26 -5.53
N LEU A 16 -3.12 3.96 -5.34
CA LEU A 16 -2.32 3.12 -6.21
C LEU A 16 -2.98 2.90 -7.57
N ASN A 17 -4.27 2.62 -7.57
CA ASN A 17 -4.97 2.25 -8.80
C ASN A 17 -5.17 3.40 -9.77
N ASP A 18 -5.27 4.61 -9.26
CA ASP A 18 -5.52 5.77 -10.12
C ASP A 18 -4.24 6.34 -10.74
N ASP A 19 -3.09 5.85 -10.37
CA ASP A 19 -1.84 6.35 -10.91
C ASP A 19 -1.52 5.70 -12.26
N SER A 20 -1.48 6.51 -13.31
CA SER A 20 -1.27 5.99 -14.65
C SER A 20 0.15 5.44 -14.84
N ALA A 21 1.14 6.05 -14.21
CA ALA A 21 2.51 5.57 -14.32
C ALA A 21 2.66 4.19 -13.68
N LEU A 22 2.04 3.98 -12.53
CA LEU A 22 2.08 2.67 -11.88
C LEU A 22 1.35 1.62 -12.73
N ARG A 23 0.19 1.98 -13.29
CA ARG A 23 -0.53 1.04 -14.16
C ARG A 23 0.28 0.65 -15.38
N GLN A 24 1.06 1.58 -15.94
CA GLN A 24 1.91 1.25 -17.06
C GLN A 24 3.02 0.28 -16.63
N LEU A 25 3.60 0.48 -15.48
CA LEU A 25 4.64 -0.43 -14.97
C LEU A 25 4.07 -1.83 -14.70
N LEU A 26 2.79 -1.92 -14.33
CA LEU A 26 2.14 -3.20 -14.10
C LEU A 26 1.62 -3.85 -15.39
N GLY A 27 1.63 -3.12 -16.48
CA GLY A 27 1.16 -3.66 -17.75
C GLY A 27 -0.34 -3.61 -17.95
N GLY A 28 -1.05 -2.85 -17.15
CA GLY A 28 -2.49 -2.70 -17.31
C GLY A 28 -3.23 -2.58 -16.00
N GLY A 29 -4.54 -2.50 -16.05
CA GLY A 29 -5.37 -2.40 -14.87
C GLY A 29 -5.68 -3.76 -14.26
N GLY A 30 -6.29 -3.75 -13.09
CA GLY A 30 -6.71 -4.98 -12.43
C GLY A 30 -5.59 -5.77 -11.82
N ARG A 31 -4.44 -5.14 -11.58
CA ARG A 31 -3.28 -5.83 -11.02
C ARG A 31 -2.92 -5.39 -9.61
N ILE A 32 -3.80 -4.65 -8.97
CA ILE A 32 -3.65 -4.26 -7.58
C ILE A 32 -4.77 -4.96 -6.81
N LEU A 33 -4.41 -5.88 -5.94
CA LEU A 33 -5.34 -6.80 -5.33
C LEU A 33 -5.24 -6.73 -3.82
N HIS A 34 -6.33 -7.06 -3.12
CA HIS A 34 -6.34 -7.08 -1.67
C HIS A 34 -6.09 -8.50 -1.17
N LYS A 35 -5.09 -8.63 -0.31
CA LYS A 35 -4.67 -9.87 0.35
C LYS A 35 -3.97 -10.88 -0.53
N GLN A 36 -4.65 -11.70 -1.26
CA GLN A 36 -4.00 -12.77 -2.00
C GLN A 36 -4.27 -12.66 -3.48
N PRO A 37 -3.31 -13.01 -4.33
CA PRO A 37 -3.57 -13.02 -5.75
C PRO A 37 -4.46 -14.20 -6.09
N PRO A 38 -5.32 -14.07 -7.10
CA PRO A 38 -6.04 -15.23 -7.61
C PRO A 38 -5.05 -16.19 -8.28
N GLU A 39 -5.45 -17.44 -8.44
CA GLU A 39 -4.58 -18.44 -9.05
C GLU A 39 -4.08 -18.04 -10.43
N ASP A 40 -4.88 -17.32 -11.17
CA ASP A 40 -4.53 -16.90 -12.52
C ASP A 40 -4.09 -15.45 -12.56
N ALA A 41 -3.48 -14.93 -11.52
CA ALA A 41 -3.04 -13.55 -11.49
C ALA A 41 -2.05 -13.25 -12.62
N ASN A 42 -2.18 -12.06 -13.17
CA ASN A 42 -1.23 -11.58 -14.15
C ASN A 42 -0.07 -10.92 -13.44
N TYR A 43 1.12 -11.09 -13.94
CA TYR A 43 2.32 -10.49 -13.38
C TYR A 43 2.86 -9.40 -14.29
N PRO A 44 3.43 -8.35 -13.73
CA PRO A 44 3.59 -8.11 -12.31
C PRO A 44 2.27 -7.72 -11.66
N CYS A 45 2.15 -7.92 -10.38
CA CYS A 45 0.97 -7.50 -9.64
C CYS A 45 1.36 -7.02 -8.25
N ILE A 46 0.45 -6.29 -7.62
CA ILE A 46 0.65 -5.75 -6.28
C ILE A 46 -0.46 -6.28 -5.40
N ILE A 47 -0.09 -6.67 -4.19
CA ILE A 47 -1.06 -7.05 -3.18
C ILE A 47 -0.88 -6.14 -2.01
N TYR A 48 -1.96 -5.59 -1.47
CA TYR A 48 -1.90 -4.76 -0.29
C TYR A 48 -2.80 -5.35 0.80
N GLU A 49 -2.39 -5.12 2.05
CA GLU A 49 -3.21 -5.54 3.19
C GLU A 49 -2.88 -4.67 4.40
N VAL A 50 -3.87 -4.42 5.23
CA VAL A 50 -3.65 -3.73 6.49
C VAL A 50 -3.24 -4.79 7.50
N ILE A 51 -2.08 -4.62 8.12
CA ILE A 51 -1.52 -5.60 9.02
C ILE A 51 -2.01 -5.38 10.44
N SER A 52 -2.02 -4.15 10.88
CA SER A 52 -2.45 -3.82 12.22
C SER A 52 -2.99 -2.40 12.29
N ASP A 53 -3.78 -2.14 13.28
CA ASP A 53 -4.43 -0.86 13.44
C ASP A 53 -4.47 -0.54 14.92
N ALA A 54 -3.96 0.61 15.31
CA ALA A 54 -3.92 1.03 16.69
C ALA A 54 -4.61 2.38 16.81
N ASP A 55 -5.72 2.35 17.51
CA ASP A 55 -6.44 3.59 17.65
C ASP A 55 -5.66 4.50 18.53
N ASN A 56 -5.74 5.70 18.31
CA ASN A 56 -5.30 6.46 19.08
C ASN A 56 -4.43 7.00 19.65
N VAL A 57 -3.98 6.89 19.50
CA VAL A 57 -2.93 7.05 20.05
C VAL A 57 -2.63 8.33 20.53
N PHE A 58 -2.91 9.42 20.00
CA PHE A 58 -2.49 10.57 20.51
C PHE A 58 -3.52 11.35 21.06
N ASN A 59 -4.47 10.99 21.29
CA ASN A 59 -5.40 11.64 21.42
C ASN A 59 -6.31 11.94 22.16
N GLU A 60 -6.19 11.96 22.97
CA GLU A 60 -7.08 12.08 23.79
C GLU A 60 -7.77 13.21 23.59
N ASP A 61 -7.51 14.14 23.35
CA ASP A 61 -8.09 15.23 23.36
C ASP A 61 -8.87 15.39 22.33
N ILE A 62 -9.10 14.90 21.73
CA ILE A 62 -9.51 15.05 20.72
C ILE A 62 -10.77 15.35 20.48
N SER A 63 -11.12 16.29 20.83
CA SER A 63 -12.28 16.78 20.44
C SER A 63 -12.51 16.49 19.04
N THR A 64 -11.59 16.29 18.34
CA THR A 64 -11.79 16.27 17.03
C THR A 64 -11.89 14.99 16.44
N GLY A 65 -11.83 14.08 17.03
CA GLY A 65 -11.84 12.84 16.40
C GLY A 65 -10.63 12.06 16.63
N GLU A 66 -10.69 10.79 16.36
CA GLU A 66 -9.60 9.92 16.68
C GLU A 66 -8.55 9.92 15.62
N VAL A 67 -7.32 9.83 16.06
CA VAL A 67 -6.20 9.61 15.16
C VAL A 67 -5.75 8.17 15.32
N THR A 68 -5.62 7.49 14.22
CA THR A 68 -5.26 6.08 14.19
C THR A 68 -3.91 5.90 13.51
N GLN A 69 -3.11 4.99 14.04
CA GLN A 69 -1.92 4.55 13.33
C GLN A 69 -2.20 3.17 12.77
N SER A 70 -2.01 3.01 11.51
CA SER A 70 -2.18 1.72 10.84
C SER A 70 -0.89 1.32 10.15
N PHE A 71 -0.59 0.03 10.20
CA PHE A 71 0.49 -0.52 9.41
C PHE A 71 -0.13 -1.30 8.27
N PHE A 72 0.37 -1.08 7.08
CA PHE A 72 -0.07 -1.86 5.94
C PHE A 72 1.13 -2.34 5.14
N ARG A 73 0.95 -3.41 4.42
CA ARG A 73 2.01 -4.01 3.64
C ARG A 73 1.62 -3.99 2.18
N VAL A 74 2.58 -3.67 1.35
CA VAL A 74 2.43 -3.74 -0.09
C VAL A 74 3.45 -4.77 -0.57
N THR A 75 2.99 -5.78 -1.27
CA THR A 75 3.85 -6.83 -1.79
C THR A 75 3.80 -6.82 -3.31
N ILE A 76 4.97 -6.78 -3.93
CA ILE A 76 5.10 -6.76 -5.38
C ILE A 76 5.54 -8.13 -5.83
N PHE A 77 4.82 -8.70 -6.79
CA PHE A 77 5.18 -9.97 -7.38
C PHE A 77 5.55 -9.75 -8.85
N SER A 78 6.71 -10.22 -9.24
CA SER A 78 7.19 -10.09 -10.61
C SER A 78 7.77 -11.40 -11.08
N ASN A 79 7.41 -11.83 -12.29
CA ASN A 79 7.98 -13.05 -12.87
C ASN A 79 9.07 -12.76 -13.88
N SER A 80 9.60 -11.55 -13.88
CA SER A 80 10.75 -11.20 -14.70
C SER A 80 11.99 -11.93 -14.18
N GLU A 81 12.97 -12.16 -15.04
CA GLU A 81 14.20 -12.82 -14.61
C GLU A 81 15.03 -11.93 -13.71
N LYS A 82 14.89 -10.61 -13.81
CA LYS A 82 15.67 -9.65 -13.05
C LYS A 82 14.79 -8.82 -12.12
N THR A 83 15.42 -8.16 -11.16
CA THR A 83 14.68 -7.34 -10.20
C THR A 83 14.34 -5.94 -10.73
N GLU A 84 14.80 -5.56 -11.92
CA GLU A 84 14.59 -4.20 -12.42
C GLU A 84 13.11 -3.81 -12.46
N GLU A 85 12.25 -4.74 -12.85
CA GLU A 85 10.83 -4.46 -12.93
C GLU A 85 10.26 -4.20 -11.52
N SER A 86 10.55 -5.06 -10.56
CA SER A 86 10.03 -4.86 -9.21
C SER A 86 10.65 -3.64 -8.55
N ASP A 87 11.91 -3.32 -8.85
CA ASP A 87 12.56 -2.14 -8.31
C ASP A 87 11.90 -0.86 -8.83
N ALA A 88 11.53 -0.82 -10.10
CA ALA A 88 10.84 0.32 -10.68
C ALA A 88 9.46 0.50 -10.07
N ILE A 89 8.74 -0.59 -9.84
CA ILE A 89 7.43 -0.56 -9.22
C ILE A 89 7.55 -0.08 -7.77
N GLU A 90 8.55 -0.57 -7.04
CA GLU A 90 8.76 -0.16 -5.65
C GLU A 90 9.06 1.33 -5.56
N ALA A 91 9.89 1.84 -6.44
CA ALA A 91 10.22 3.26 -6.46
C ALA A 91 8.99 4.13 -6.72
N ARG A 92 8.12 3.69 -7.62
CA ARG A 92 6.89 4.44 -7.91
C ARG A 92 5.92 4.39 -6.74
N ILE A 93 5.78 3.24 -6.08
CA ILE A 93 4.94 3.12 -4.90
C ILE A 93 5.44 4.06 -3.80
N LYS A 94 6.74 4.14 -3.61
CA LYS A 94 7.32 5.05 -2.62
C LYS A 94 6.97 6.51 -2.94
N GLU A 95 7.04 6.91 -4.19
CA GLU A 95 6.66 8.27 -4.56
C GLU A 95 5.20 8.56 -4.26
N LEU A 96 4.33 7.58 -4.42
CA LEU A 96 2.91 7.76 -4.19
C LEU A 96 2.53 7.76 -2.71
N LEU A 97 3.20 6.94 -1.90
CA LEU A 97 2.75 6.69 -0.54
C LEU A 97 3.59 7.39 0.53
N HIS A 98 4.88 7.59 0.28
CA HIS A 98 5.75 8.13 1.32
C HIS A 98 5.66 9.65 1.38
N GLY A 99 5.26 10.20 2.51
CA GLY A 99 5.22 11.64 2.71
C GLY A 99 3.99 12.08 3.46
N ASP A 100 3.85 13.40 3.56
CA ASP A 100 2.73 14.01 4.23
C ASP A 100 1.52 14.01 3.30
N ARG A 101 0.39 13.68 3.84
CA ARG A 101 -0.92 13.80 3.18
C ARG A 101 -1.07 12.98 1.89
N THR A 102 -0.24 11.98 1.72
CA THR A 102 -0.25 11.21 0.48
C THR A 102 -1.54 10.43 0.26
N LEU A 103 -2.22 10.03 1.34
CA LEU A 103 -3.47 9.28 1.24
C LEU A 103 -4.71 10.14 1.53
N ASP A 104 -4.57 11.46 1.55
CA ASP A 104 -5.74 12.32 1.74
C ASP A 104 -6.75 12.10 0.62
N ASN A 105 -8.01 12.07 0.98
CA ASN A 105 -9.10 12.04 0.01
C ASN A 105 -10.34 12.66 0.67
N ASP A 106 -11.52 12.42 0.11
CA ASP A 106 -12.74 13.03 0.64
C ASP A 106 -13.08 12.52 2.04
N ASP A 107 -12.63 11.33 2.40
CA ASP A 107 -13.00 10.70 3.65
C ASP A 107 -11.84 10.64 4.66
N VAL A 108 -10.62 10.75 4.20
CA VAL A 108 -9.43 10.53 5.02
C VAL A 108 -8.57 11.76 5.13
N ILE A 109 -8.15 12.09 6.36
CA ILE A 109 -7.07 13.01 6.59
C ILE A 109 -5.85 12.14 6.88
N CYS A 110 -4.83 12.23 6.02
CA CYS A 110 -3.61 11.49 6.22
C CYS A 110 -2.56 12.45 6.73
N TYR A 111 -2.18 12.35 7.98
CA TYR A 111 -1.20 13.26 8.54
C TYR A 111 0.18 12.95 7.97
N TYR A 112 0.55 11.71 7.93
CA TYR A 112 1.76 11.28 7.25
C TYR A 112 1.71 9.77 7.01
N CYS A 113 2.44 9.36 6.00
CA CYS A 113 2.61 7.95 5.66
C CYS A 113 4.06 7.77 5.28
N TYR A 114 4.75 6.80 5.87
CA TYR A 114 6.13 6.58 5.49
C TYR A 114 6.50 5.11 5.53
N ARG A 115 7.50 4.80 4.74
CA ARG A 115 7.99 3.45 4.65
C ARG A 115 8.69 3.11 5.95
N ASP A 116 8.21 2.06 6.60
CA ASP A 116 8.73 1.63 7.89
C ASP A 116 9.73 0.50 7.74
N ASN A 117 9.54 -0.36 6.78
CA ASN A 117 10.44 -1.49 6.57
C ASN A 117 10.38 -1.95 5.11
N LEU A 118 11.51 -2.33 4.58
CA LEU A 118 11.60 -2.91 3.25
C LEU A 118 12.39 -4.20 3.38
N LEU A 119 11.75 -5.30 3.02
CA LEU A 119 12.44 -6.58 2.97
C LEU A 119 13.10 -6.72 1.61
N GLU A 120 14.33 -7.21 1.60
CA GLU A 120 15.00 -7.41 0.34
C GLU A 120 14.23 -8.36 -0.55
N PRO A 121 14.20 -8.12 -1.85
CA PRO A 121 13.51 -9.02 -2.76
C PRO A 121 14.11 -10.42 -2.70
N PHE A 122 13.25 -11.41 -2.73
CA PHE A 122 13.71 -12.78 -2.86
C PHE A 122 12.95 -13.46 -3.99
N ARG A 123 13.55 -14.48 -4.57
CA ARG A 123 12.91 -15.22 -5.65
C ARG A 123 12.38 -16.54 -5.10
N ASP A 124 11.08 -16.75 -5.25
CA ASP A 124 10.46 -17.98 -4.81
C ASP A 124 10.94 -19.10 -5.74
N PRO A 125 11.60 -20.15 -5.24
CA PRO A 125 12.14 -21.17 -6.10
C PRO A 125 11.09 -22.04 -6.78
N GLU A 126 9.87 -22.10 -6.24
CA GLU A 126 8.83 -22.89 -6.86
C GLU A 126 8.15 -22.16 -7.98
N THR A 127 7.84 -20.89 -7.81
CA THR A 127 7.12 -20.13 -8.82
C THR A 127 8.04 -19.31 -9.69
N LEU A 128 9.31 -19.18 -9.33
CA LEU A 128 10.29 -18.33 -10.01
C LEU A 128 9.84 -16.88 -10.04
N THR A 129 9.16 -16.44 -9.00
CA THR A 129 8.62 -15.10 -8.90
C THR A 129 9.42 -14.30 -7.88
N TRP A 130 9.80 -13.07 -8.25
CA TRP A 130 10.42 -12.16 -7.30
C TRP A 130 9.35 -11.58 -6.41
N VAL A 131 9.61 -11.55 -5.12
CA VAL A 131 8.69 -11.04 -4.11
C VAL A 131 9.37 -9.92 -3.34
N THR A 132 8.78 -8.75 -3.36
CA THR A 132 9.28 -7.59 -2.62
C THR A 132 8.19 -7.12 -1.68
N SER A 133 8.46 -7.05 -0.40
CA SER A 133 7.46 -6.67 0.59
C SER A 133 7.88 -5.40 1.31
N ILE A 134 6.99 -4.42 1.37
CA ILE A 134 7.27 -3.14 1.98
C ILE A 134 6.19 -2.85 2.99
N ARG A 135 6.59 -2.49 4.20
CA ARG A 135 5.64 -2.09 5.23
C ARG A 135 5.62 -0.57 5.34
N TYR A 136 4.43 -0.01 5.36
CA TYR A 136 4.20 1.41 5.55
C TYR A 136 3.43 1.65 6.85
N LYS A 137 3.69 2.78 7.46
CA LYS A 137 2.97 3.22 8.63
C LYS A 137 2.24 4.50 8.26
N VAL A 138 0.95 4.55 8.49
CA VAL A 138 0.14 5.73 8.19
C VAL A 138 -0.55 6.20 9.46
N THR A 139 -0.53 7.52 9.69
CA THR A 139 -1.26 8.16 10.77
C THR A 139 -2.38 8.96 10.12
N TRP A 140 -3.60 8.62 10.44
CA TRP A 140 -4.76 9.15 9.73
C TRP A 140 -5.98 9.35 10.61
N GLY A 141 -6.94 10.07 10.09
CA GLY A 141 -8.23 10.27 10.72
C GLY A 141 -9.32 10.39 9.68
N VAL A 142 -10.55 10.51 10.12
CA VAL A 142 -11.71 10.64 9.24
C VAL A 142 -12.09 12.10 9.16
N LYS A 143 -12.39 12.58 7.97
CA LYS A 143 -12.87 13.95 7.78
C LYS A 143 -14.30 14.15 8.29
#